data_d57d00d8252955a0493d325055b5a423
#
_entry.id   d57d00d8252955a0493d325055b5a423
#
_cell.length_a   1.000
_cell.length_b   1.000
_cell.length_c   1.000
_cell.angle_alpha   90.00
_cell.angle_beta   90.00
_cell.angle_gamma   90.00
#
_symmetry.space_group_name_H-M   'P 1'
#
loop_
_entity.id
_entity.type
_entity.pdbx_description
1 polymer ?
#
loop_
_entity_poly.entity_id
_entity_poly.type
_entity_poly.pdbx_seq_one_letter_code
_entity_poly.pdbx_strand_id
1 'polypeptide(L)'
;MVHPTVFAGAVLLFFTSLSTAKPVIIANPIAPGTPIPSFPHRSGSSDGCGKQSSLTSGTYSVTVSGHTRSYILDIPESYNSSKGYKLIFGLHWRGGTMEDVATGQTVEAGVWNYYGLKRLAEDSAIFVAPQGIDNGWGNSNGDDVKFIDAIMEYVEADLCVDQSQRFATGFSYGGAMTYSLACSRADKFRAVAVLSGAQLSGCDGGNDPVPYLGIHGVDDSILSISMGHSLRDKFVLNNGCQAQTPSEPSSGSLTHTKTSYTCDSGYPVTWIAFDGGHIASPQDGATTDSGSSTWAPEETWEFFSQFS
;
A
#
# COMPACT_ATOMS: atom_id res chain seq x y z
N MET A 1 39.75 66.35 44.81
CA MET A 1 40.30 65.11 44.26
C MET A 1 39.17 64.51 43.44
N VAL A 2 39.26 64.64 42.14
CA VAL A 2 38.23 64.23 41.20
C VAL A 2 38.79 63.05 40.40
N HIS A 3 38.19 61.89 40.52
CA HIS A 3 38.54 60.73 39.70
C HIS A 3 37.72 60.72 38.41
N PRO A 4 38.27 60.46 37.24
CA PRO A 4 37.54 60.34 36.02
C PRO A 4 37.11 58.88 35.82
N THR A 5 35.80 58.68 35.50
CA THR A 5 35.17 57.43 35.11
C THR A 5 35.44 57.24 33.65
N VAL A 6 36.04 56.08 33.31
CA VAL A 6 36.22 55.62 31.92
C VAL A 6 34.99 54.86 31.50
N PHE A 7 34.25 55.29 30.44
CA PHE A 7 33.20 54.54 29.75
C PHE A 7 33.84 53.64 28.70
N ALA A 8 33.70 52.32 28.88
CA ALA A 8 34.00 51.33 27.83
C ALA A 8 32.79 51.16 26.95
N GLY A 9 32.88 51.62 25.71
CA GLY A 9 31.83 51.37 24.69
C GLY A 9 31.98 50.00 24.16
N ALA A 10 30.92 49.14 24.33
CA ALA A 10 30.79 47.86 23.67
C ALA A 10 30.25 48.08 22.26
N VAL A 11 31.02 47.70 21.24
CA VAL A 11 30.58 47.66 19.84
C VAL A 11 29.86 46.35 19.61
N LEU A 12 28.52 46.40 19.44
CA LEU A 12 27.71 45.26 19.02
C LEU A 12 27.84 45.08 17.51
N LEU A 13 28.54 44.03 17.08
CA LEU A 13 28.58 43.59 15.70
C LEU A 13 27.32 42.77 15.41
N PHE A 14 26.37 43.34 14.64
CA PHE A 14 25.25 42.62 14.09
C PHE A 14 25.74 41.81 12.88
N PHE A 15 25.83 40.49 13.04
CA PHE A 15 25.93 39.56 11.90
C PHE A 15 24.53 39.36 11.27
N THR A 16 24.28 40.02 10.16
CA THR A 16 23.12 39.70 9.31
C THR A 16 23.41 38.41 8.54
N SER A 17 22.82 37.33 8.97
CA SER A 17 22.80 36.08 8.19
C SER A 17 21.93 36.29 6.94
N LEU A 18 22.54 36.40 5.76
CA LEU A 18 21.82 36.26 4.50
C LEU A 18 21.32 34.81 4.37
N SER A 19 20.05 34.61 4.63
CA SER A 19 19.36 33.37 4.26
C SER A 19 19.21 33.33 2.75
N THR A 20 20.02 32.51 2.06
CA THR A 20 19.83 32.22 0.64
C THR A 20 18.61 31.30 0.51
N ALA A 21 17.47 31.89 0.18
CA ALA A 21 16.30 31.12 -0.21
C ALA A 21 16.65 30.32 -1.47
N LYS A 22 16.54 28.97 -1.37
CA LYS A 22 16.66 28.10 -2.55
C LYS A 22 15.52 28.45 -3.52
N PRO A 23 15.77 28.52 -4.83
CA PRO A 23 14.70 28.77 -5.79
C PRO A 23 13.67 27.65 -5.69
N VAL A 24 12.40 28.02 -5.47
CA VAL A 24 11.26 27.13 -5.63
C VAL A 24 11.16 26.83 -7.13
N ILE A 25 11.51 25.61 -7.54
CA ILE A 25 11.25 25.14 -8.89
C ILE A 25 9.73 24.95 -8.98
N ILE A 26 9.04 25.92 -9.56
CA ILE A 26 7.67 25.75 -9.98
C ILE A 26 7.73 24.78 -11.17
N ALA A 27 7.35 23.53 -10.97
CA ALA A 27 7.17 22.59 -12.07
C ALA A 27 6.13 23.19 -13.03
N ASN A 28 6.53 23.44 -14.27
CA ASN A 28 5.59 23.83 -15.31
C ASN A 28 4.53 22.73 -15.46
N PRO A 29 3.24 23.05 -15.62
CA PRO A 29 2.22 22.07 -15.92
C PRO A 29 2.63 21.30 -17.16
N ILE A 30 2.69 19.97 -17.06
CA ILE A 30 2.96 19.08 -18.19
C ILE A 30 1.87 19.31 -19.23
N ALA A 31 2.24 19.60 -20.47
CA ALA A 31 1.31 19.82 -21.56
C ALA A 31 0.46 18.54 -21.77
N PRO A 32 -0.87 18.66 -22.02
CA PRO A 32 -1.71 17.51 -22.32
C PRO A 32 -1.14 16.74 -23.52
N GLY A 33 -0.91 15.42 -23.33
CA GLY A 33 -0.37 14.54 -24.38
C GLY A 33 1.13 14.28 -24.34
N THR A 34 1.87 14.80 -23.35
CA THR A 34 3.26 14.36 -23.13
C THR A 34 3.24 12.95 -22.55
N PRO A 35 3.86 11.93 -23.18
CA PRO A 35 3.93 10.58 -22.59
C PRO A 35 4.59 10.68 -21.22
N ILE A 36 3.90 10.21 -20.17
CA ILE A 36 4.51 10.03 -18.86
C ILE A 36 5.64 9.02 -19.06
N PRO A 37 6.87 9.28 -18.56
CA PRO A 37 7.94 8.30 -18.67
C PRO A 37 7.45 7.00 -18.03
N SER A 38 7.44 5.90 -18.80
CA SER A 38 7.22 4.57 -18.24
C SER A 38 8.38 4.29 -17.29
N PHE A 39 8.14 4.37 -15.99
CA PHE A 39 9.11 3.87 -15.04
C PHE A 39 9.18 2.35 -15.23
N PRO A 40 10.35 1.81 -15.59
CA PRO A 40 10.46 0.37 -15.76
C PRO A 40 10.27 -0.26 -14.39
N HIS A 41 9.11 -0.90 -14.16
CA HIS A 41 9.04 -1.90 -13.10
C HIS A 41 10.22 -2.85 -13.34
N ARG A 42 10.95 -3.23 -12.29
CA ARG A 42 12.00 -4.22 -12.45
C ARG A 42 11.38 -5.47 -13.05
N SER A 43 11.55 -5.65 -14.36
CA SER A 43 11.20 -6.89 -15.05
C SER A 43 12.35 -7.86 -14.80
N GLY A 44 12.07 -8.98 -14.15
CA GLY A 44 13.07 -10.00 -13.95
C GLY A 44 12.68 -10.98 -12.86
N SER A 45 13.33 -12.10 -12.91
CA SER A 45 13.28 -13.12 -11.85
C SER A 45 14.16 -12.67 -10.70
N SER A 46 13.72 -12.92 -9.46
CA SER A 46 14.52 -12.70 -8.27
C SER A 46 15.75 -13.62 -8.21
N ASP A 47 16.70 -13.30 -7.34
CA ASP A 47 17.94 -14.05 -7.17
C ASP A 47 17.72 -15.49 -6.69
N GLY A 48 16.59 -15.80 -6.06
CA GLY A 48 16.20 -17.15 -5.63
C GLY A 48 15.78 -18.09 -6.76
N CYS A 49 15.54 -17.56 -7.97
CA CYS A 49 15.10 -18.40 -9.09
C CYS A 49 16.17 -19.40 -9.53
N GLY A 50 15.75 -20.65 -9.72
CA GLY A 50 16.63 -21.76 -10.09
C GLY A 50 17.49 -22.30 -8.95
N LYS A 51 17.38 -21.74 -7.74
CA LYS A 51 18.12 -22.23 -6.55
C LYS A 51 17.25 -23.16 -5.70
N GLN A 52 17.89 -23.99 -4.91
CA GLN A 52 17.19 -24.72 -3.86
C GLN A 52 16.82 -23.73 -2.74
N SER A 53 15.53 -23.61 -2.44
CA SER A 53 15.06 -22.76 -1.37
C SER A 53 15.38 -23.36 0.00
N SER A 54 15.78 -22.51 0.93
CA SER A 54 15.91 -22.83 2.36
C SER A 54 14.69 -22.38 3.17
N LEU A 55 13.90 -21.45 2.62
CA LEU A 55 12.67 -20.95 3.26
C LEU A 55 11.52 -21.95 3.08
N THR A 56 10.70 -22.02 4.13
CA THR A 56 9.43 -22.76 4.18
C THR A 56 8.34 -21.84 4.70
N SER A 57 7.07 -22.22 4.56
CA SER A 57 5.99 -21.48 5.21
C SER A 57 6.20 -21.44 6.73
N GLY A 58 6.03 -20.26 7.34
CA GLY A 58 6.26 -20.07 8.77
C GLY A 58 6.48 -18.62 9.19
N THR A 59 6.79 -18.44 10.47
CA THR A 59 7.06 -17.11 11.04
C THR A 59 8.56 -16.81 11.01
N TYR A 60 8.90 -15.65 10.50
CA TYR A 60 10.26 -15.13 10.39
C TYR A 60 10.40 -13.79 11.07
N SER A 61 11.63 -13.36 11.28
CA SER A 61 11.90 -12.01 11.78
C SER A 61 13.12 -11.41 11.07
N VAL A 62 13.10 -10.07 10.96
CA VAL A 62 14.19 -9.27 10.42
C VAL A 62 14.40 -8.05 11.30
N THR A 63 15.66 -7.63 11.45
CA THR A 63 15.99 -6.42 12.23
C THR A 63 16.16 -5.24 11.28
N VAL A 64 15.32 -4.21 11.46
CA VAL A 64 15.32 -2.99 10.67
C VAL A 64 15.23 -1.79 11.60
N SER A 65 16.04 -0.76 11.36
CA SER A 65 16.05 0.47 12.16
C SER A 65 16.21 0.22 13.68
N GLY A 66 16.93 -0.85 14.05
CA GLY A 66 17.16 -1.22 15.46
C GLY A 66 16.01 -2.01 16.11
N HIS A 67 14.94 -2.32 15.39
CA HIS A 67 13.81 -3.12 15.85
C HIS A 67 13.79 -4.48 15.17
N THR A 68 13.67 -5.58 15.96
CA THR A 68 13.38 -6.90 15.42
C THR A 68 11.88 -7.01 15.21
N ARG A 69 11.47 -7.27 13.96
CA ARG A 69 10.08 -7.32 13.53
C ARG A 69 9.77 -8.65 12.87
N SER A 70 8.57 -9.16 13.08
CA SER A 70 8.16 -10.48 12.60
C SER A 70 7.21 -10.38 11.43
N TYR A 71 7.16 -11.43 10.61
CA TYR A 71 6.19 -11.62 9.55
C TYR A 71 5.90 -13.11 9.36
N ILE A 72 4.72 -13.43 8.84
CA ILE A 72 4.38 -14.77 8.36
C ILE A 72 4.65 -14.82 6.86
N LEU A 73 5.36 -15.85 6.43
CA LEU A 73 5.59 -16.20 5.04
C LEU A 73 4.76 -17.45 4.71
N ASP A 74 4.02 -17.40 3.61
CA ASP A 74 3.20 -18.52 3.13
C ASP A 74 3.59 -18.83 1.68
N ILE A 75 4.20 -19.98 1.50
CA ILE A 75 4.73 -20.46 0.23
C ILE A 75 3.80 -21.56 -0.30
N PRO A 76 3.43 -21.57 -1.60
CA PRO A 76 2.65 -22.65 -2.17
C PRO A 76 3.24 -24.03 -1.88
N GLU A 77 2.39 -25.01 -1.58
CA GLU A 77 2.85 -26.40 -1.35
C GLU A 77 3.57 -26.99 -2.58
N SER A 78 3.11 -26.61 -3.79
CA SER A 78 3.71 -27.00 -5.07
C SER A 78 4.83 -26.07 -5.53
N TYR A 79 5.48 -25.31 -4.62
CA TYR A 79 6.51 -24.34 -4.98
C TYR A 79 7.63 -24.97 -5.83
N ASN A 80 7.97 -24.27 -6.92
CA ASN A 80 9.03 -24.65 -7.84
C ASN A 80 9.92 -23.43 -8.14
N SER A 81 11.19 -23.50 -7.77
CA SER A 81 12.13 -22.40 -7.96
C SER A 81 12.42 -22.02 -9.42
N SER A 82 11.97 -22.83 -10.38
CA SER A 82 12.08 -22.50 -11.82
C SER A 82 10.89 -21.67 -12.35
N LYS A 83 9.87 -21.43 -11.51
CA LYS A 83 8.66 -20.64 -11.84
C LYS A 83 8.67 -19.37 -11.03
N GLY A 84 8.54 -18.20 -11.69
CA GLY A 84 8.32 -16.92 -11.00
C GLY A 84 6.93 -16.84 -10.37
N TYR A 85 6.86 -16.52 -9.09
CA TYR A 85 5.61 -16.37 -8.35
C TYR A 85 5.28 -14.89 -8.10
N LYS A 86 3.98 -14.57 -8.04
CA LYS A 86 3.52 -13.31 -7.49
C LYS A 86 3.96 -13.21 -6.03
N LEU A 87 4.32 -11.99 -5.57
CA LEU A 87 4.58 -11.70 -4.15
C LEU A 87 3.50 -10.73 -3.64
N ILE A 88 2.67 -11.18 -2.70
CA ILE A 88 1.51 -10.43 -2.23
C ILE A 88 1.65 -10.15 -0.73
N PHE A 89 1.65 -8.86 -0.36
CA PHE A 89 1.64 -8.40 1.02
C PHE A 89 0.21 -8.15 1.49
N GLY A 90 -0.20 -8.80 2.58
CA GLY A 90 -1.43 -8.52 3.30
C GLY A 90 -1.13 -7.76 4.60
N LEU A 91 -1.65 -6.54 4.75
CA LEU A 91 -1.33 -5.63 5.86
C LEU A 91 -2.52 -5.52 6.81
N HIS A 92 -2.32 -5.88 8.09
CA HIS A 92 -3.39 -5.90 9.09
C HIS A 92 -3.89 -4.49 9.46
N TRP A 93 -5.09 -4.40 10.00
CA TRP A 93 -5.72 -3.17 10.50
C TRP A 93 -5.17 -2.78 11.89
N ARG A 94 -5.61 -1.65 12.41
CA ARG A 94 -5.23 -1.22 13.76
C ARG A 94 -5.73 -2.20 14.81
N GLY A 95 -4.81 -2.71 15.62
CA GLY A 95 -5.10 -3.72 16.64
C GLY A 95 -5.12 -5.15 16.11
N GLY A 96 -5.08 -5.34 14.79
CA GLY A 96 -4.91 -6.66 14.16
C GLY A 96 -3.47 -7.15 14.20
N THR A 97 -3.26 -8.38 13.77
CA THR A 97 -1.97 -9.07 13.78
C THR A 97 -1.66 -9.72 12.43
N MET A 98 -0.42 -10.13 12.24
CA MET A 98 -0.01 -10.94 11.08
C MET A 98 -0.78 -12.28 11.03
N GLU A 99 -1.09 -12.88 12.19
CA GLU A 99 -1.90 -14.10 12.28
C GLU A 99 -3.32 -13.88 11.78
N ASP A 100 -3.96 -12.76 12.13
CA ASP A 100 -5.32 -12.45 11.68
C ASP A 100 -5.40 -12.41 10.16
N VAL A 101 -4.39 -11.82 9.52
CA VAL A 101 -4.30 -11.76 8.05
C VAL A 101 -3.97 -13.13 7.46
N ALA A 102 -2.99 -13.83 8.00
CA ALA A 102 -2.54 -15.11 7.44
C ALA A 102 -3.59 -16.21 7.58
N THR A 103 -4.40 -16.19 8.64
CA THR A 103 -5.40 -17.25 8.92
C THR A 103 -6.82 -16.86 8.54
N GLY A 104 -7.11 -15.56 8.41
CA GLY A 104 -8.46 -15.05 8.17
C GLY A 104 -9.43 -15.23 9.34
N GLN A 105 -8.94 -15.63 10.53
CA GLN A 105 -9.75 -16.07 11.67
C GLN A 105 -10.74 -15.04 12.20
N THR A 106 -10.51 -13.76 11.95
CA THR A 106 -11.39 -12.67 12.42
C THR A 106 -12.66 -12.50 11.59
N VAL A 107 -12.71 -13.04 10.38
CA VAL A 107 -13.88 -13.06 9.52
C VAL A 107 -14.34 -14.50 9.28
N GLU A 108 -13.52 -15.32 8.62
CA GLU A 108 -13.81 -16.73 8.36
C GLU A 108 -12.49 -17.49 8.18
N ALA A 109 -12.10 -18.26 9.21
CA ALA A 109 -10.84 -18.98 9.22
C ALA A 109 -10.71 -19.93 8.03
N GLY A 110 -9.57 -19.87 7.34
CA GLY A 110 -9.27 -20.68 6.16
C GLY A 110 -9.89 -20.18 4.86
N VAL A 111 -10.88 -19.28 4.93
CA VAL A 111 -11.52 -18.66 3.73
C VAL A 111 -10.99 -17.25 3.51
N TRP A 112 -10.83 -16.47 4.58
CA TRP A 112 -10.44 -15.06 4.52
C TRP A 112 -8.91 -14.83 4.61
N ASN A 113 -8.09 -15.88 4.46
CA ASN A 113 -6.63 -15.76 4.47
C ASN A 113 -6.16 -14.74 3.44
N TYR A 114 -5.34 -13.78 3.91
CA TYR A 114 -4.84 -12.68 3.08
C TYR A 114 -5.95 -11.95 2.33
N TYR A 115 -7.00 -11.57 3.07
CA TYR A 115 -8.19 -10.92 2.49
C TYR A 115 -8.88 -11.78 1.42
N GLY A 116 -8.91 -13.11 1.62
CA GLY A 116 -9.50 -14.09 0.72
C GLY A 116 -8.69 -14.39 -0.55
N LEU A 117 -7.54 -13.73 -0.75
CA LEU A 117 -6.75 -13.89 -1.97
C LEU A 117 -6.02 -15.25 -2.05
N LYS A 118 -5.71 -15.88 -0.90
CA LYS A 118 -4.98 -17.16 -0.91
C LYS A 118 -5.75 -18.24 -1.66
N ARG A 119 -7.07 -18.35 -1.46
CA ARG A 119 -7.92 -19.34 -2.16
C ARG A 119 -8.02 -19.11 -3.67
N LEU A 120 -7.90 -17.85 -4.13
CA LEU A 120 -7.97 -17.47 -5.53
C LEU A 120 -6.64 -17.61 -6.26
N ALA A 121 -5.55 -17.61 -5.53
CA ALA A 121 -4.20 -17.69 -6.09
C ALA A 121 -3.85 -19.09 -6.62
N GLU A 122 -4.49 -20.15 -6.16
CA GLU A 122 -4.29 -21.54 -6.64
C GLU A 122 -2.78 -21.89 -6.83
N ASP A 123 -1.97 -21.72 -5.79
CA ASP A 123 -0.53 -21.96 -5.84
C ASP A 123 0.26 -21.04 -6.81
N SER A 124 -0.29 -19.88 -7.22
CA SER A 124 0.40 -18.94 -8.12
C SER A 124 1.10 -17.78 -7.40
N ALA A 125 0.95 -17.67 -6.07
CA ALA A 125 1.48 -16.56 -5.29
C ALA A 125 2.16 -17.01 -3.99
N ILE A 126 3.19 -16.26 -3.59
CA ILE A 126 3.79 -16.27 -2.27
C ILE A 126 3.15 -15.12 -1.50
N PHE A 127 2.70 -15.39 -0.27
CA PHE A 127 2.06 -14.40 0.57
C PHE A 127 2.92 -14.02 1.77
N VAL A 128 2.81 -12.76 2.17
CA VAL A 128 3.49 -12.21 3.33
C VAL A 128 2.50 -11.44 4.18
N ALA A 129 2.41 -11.75 5.47
CA ALA A 129 1.70 -10.97 6.48
C ALA A 129 2.70 -10.35 7.47
N PRO A 130 3.10 -9.09 7.31
CA PRO A 130 4.03 -8.42 8.22
C PRO A 130 3.32 -7.97 9.50
N GLN A 131 4.06 -7.94 10.65
CA GLN A 131 3.58 -7.40 11.91
C GLN A 131 3.95 -5.93 12.07
N GLY A 132 2.95 -5.07 12.18
CA GLY A 132 3.12 -3.66 12.52
C GLY A 132 3.50 -3.46 13.99
N ILE A 133 4.30 -2.43 14.29
CA ILE A 133 4.64 -2.04 15.66
C ILE A 133 3.36 -1.59 16.38
N ASP A 134 3.17 -2.05 17.61
CA ASP A 134 1.98 -1.78 18.42
C ASP A 134 0.66 -2.08 17.68
N ASN A 135 0.67 -3.13 16.88
CA ASN A 135 -0.45 -3.55 16.04
C ASN A 135 -0.99 -2.41 15.15
N GLY A 136 -0.07 -1.65 14.53
CA GLY A 136 -0.40 -0.51 13.67
C GLY A 136 0.72 -0.17 12.68
N TRP A 137 0.50 0.86 11.87
CA TRP A 137 1.39 1.27 10.79
C TRP A 137 1.67 2.77 10.85
N GLY A 138 2.31 3.20 11.94
CA GLY A 138 2.65 4.62 12.14
C GLY A 138 3.69 5.14 11.15
N ASN A 139 4.49 4.24 10.60
CA ASN A 139 5.52 4.49 9.58
C ASN A 139 6.42 5.70 9.92
N SER A 140 6.74 5.86 11.20
CA SER A 140 7.60 6.96 11.65
C SER A 140 8.97 6.87 10.98
N ASN A 141 9.41 7.94 10.35
CA ASN A 141 10.67 8.00 9.59
C ASN A 141 10.79 6.96 8.46
N GLY A 142 9.67 6.46 7.96
CA GLY A 142 9.62 5.43 6.91
C GLY A 142 10.00 4.03 7.39
N ASP A 143 9.95 3.75 8.70
CA ASP A 143 10.44 2.48 9.25
C ASP A 143 9.59 1.28 8.86
N ASP A 144 8.27 1.46 8.65
CA ASP A 144 7.43 0.38 8.13
C ASP A 144 7.73 0.09 6.66
N VAL A 145 7.96 1.12 5.84
CA VAL A 145 8.38 0.97 4.44
C VAL A 145 9.71 0.23 4.35
N LYS A 146 10.71 0.59 5.18
CA LYS A 146 12.00 -0.11 5.24
C LYS A 146 11.84 -1.57 5.67
N PHE A 147 10.90 -1.85 6.56
CA PHE A 147 10.59 -3.21 6.98
C PHE A 147 10.03 -4.05 5.81
N ILE A 148 9.11 -3.51 5.02
CA ILE A 148 8.61 -4.19 3.81
C ILE A 148 9.74 -4.39 2.80
N ASP A 149 10.62 -3.39 2.59
CA ASP A 149 11.79 -3.52 1.73
C ASP A 149 12.69 -4.68 2.17
N ALA A 150 13.00 -4.78 3.47
CA ALA A 150 13.86 -5.83 4.01
C ALA A 150 13.24 -7.23 3.87
N ILE A 151 11.91 -7.36 4.02
CA ILE A 151 11.22 -8.64 3.76
C ILE A 151 11.34 -9.01 2.29
N MET A 152 11.09 -8.07 1.36
CA MET A 152 11.25 -8.33 -0.08
C MET A 152 12.64 -8.83 -0.40
N GLU A 153 13.70 -8.16 0.09
CA GLU A 153 15.08 -8.54 -0.13
C GLU A 153 15.37 -9.95 0.40
N TYR A 154 14.90 -10.26 1.60
CA TYR A 154 15.12 -11.56 2.23
C TYR A 154 14.40 -12.70 1.49
N VAL A 155 13.14 -12.49 1.13
CA VAL A 155 12.32 -13.48 0.42
C VAL A 155 12.86 -13.70 -0.99
N GLU A 156 13.20 -12.66 -1.72
CA GLU A 156 13.65 -12.72 -3.11
C GLU A 156 15.09 -13.25 -3.27
N ALA A 157 15.91 -13.20 -2.24
CA ALA A 157 17.23 -13.82 -2.24
C ALA A 157 17.16 -15.35 -2.29
N ASP A 158 16.08 -15.95 -1.78
CA ASP A 158 15.89 -17.39 -1.61
C ASP A 158 14.77 -18.00 -2.48
N LEU A 159 13.68 -17.24 -2.69
CA LEU A 159 12.52 -17.70 -3.45
C LEU A 159 12.44 -17.05 -4.84
N CYS A 160 11.91 -17.81 -5.80
CA CYS A 160 11.70 -17.32 -7.17
C CYS A 160 10.44 -16.46 -7.25
N VAL A 161 10.62 -15.15 -7.22
CA VAL A 161 9.59 -14.14 -7.38
C VAL A 161 9.74 -13.49 -8.77
N ASP A 162 8.62 -13.31 -9.47
CA ASP A 162 8.55 -12.39 -10.58
C ASP A 162 8.48 -10.96 -10.03
N GLN A 163 9.59 -10.23 -10.15
CA GLN A 163 9.73 -8.88 -9.58
C GLN A 163 8.78 -7.86 -10.22
N SER A 164 8.18 -8.18 -11.37
CA SER A 164 7.11 -7.38 -11.98
C SER A 164 5.71 -7.67 -11.40
N GLN A 165 5.60 -8.67 -10.51
CA GLN A 165 4.35 -9.18 -9.95
C GLN A 165 4.32 -9.03 -8.41
N ARG A 166 4.67 -7.85 -7.90
CA ARG A 166 4.59 -7.53 -6.48
C ARG A 166 3.34 -6.70 -6.20
N PHE A 167 2.54 -7.12 -5.22
CA PHE A 167 1.26 -6.51 -4.88
C PHE A 167 1.16 -6.26 -3.38
N ALA A 168 0.36 -5.29 -3.00
CA ALA A 168 0.02 -5.05 -1.60
C ALA A 168 -1.48 -4.77 -1.45
N THR A 169 -2.06 -5.27 -0.36
CA THR A 169 -3.44 -5.00 0.04
C THR A 169 -3.53 -4.90 1.56
N GLY A 170 -4.56 -4.23 2.03
CA GLY A 170 -4.82 -4.10 3.46
C GLY A 170 -6.09 -3.32 3.73
N PHE A 171 -6.64 -3.55 4.92
CA PHE A 171 -7.85 -2.90 5.40
C PHE A 171 -7.52 -1.84 6.45
N SER A 172 -8.26 -0.72 6.46
CA SER A 172 -8.16 0.31 7.48
C SER A 172 -6.73 0.88 7.60
N TYR A 173 -6.06 0.71 8.74
CA TYR A 173 -4.66 1.12 8.89
C TYR A 173 -3.72 0.33 7.99
N GLY A 174 -4.00 -0.95 7.69
CA GLY A 174 -3.30 -1.72 6.67
C GLY A 174 -3.52 -1.15 5.26
N GLY A 175 -4.71 -0.65 4.97
CA GLY A 175 -5.01 0.10 3.74
C GLY A 175 -4.21 1.40 3.67
N ALA A 176 -4.05 2.11 4.79
CA ALA A 176 -3.21 3.30 4.85
C ALA A 176 -1.73 3.00 4.56
N MET A 177 -1.23 1.88 5.10
CA MET A 177 0.14 1.45 4.82
C MET A 177 0.30 0.97 3.37
N THR A 178 -0.69 0.26 2.81
CA THR A 178 -0.74 -0.09 1.38
C THR A 178 -0.64 1.14 0.49
N TYR A 179 -1.39 2.20 0.83
CA TYR A 179 -1.31 3.49 0.13
C TYR A 179 0.08 4.13 0.28
N SER A 180 0.68 4.09 1.47
CA SER A 180 2.04 4.61 1.70
C SER A 180 3.09 3.88 0.85
N LEU A 181 2.94 2.56 0.67
CA LEU A 181 3.78 1.77 -0.24
C LEU A 181 3.62 2.19 -1.70
N ALA A 182 2.39 2.42 -2.16
CA ALA A 182 2.15 2.94 -3.50
C ALA A 182 2.81 4.31 -3.72
N CYS A 183 2.82 5.18 -2.71
CA CYS A 183 3.49 6.47 -2.77
C CYS A 183 5.01 6.34 -2.83
N SER A 184 5.60 5.56 -1.93
CA SER A 184 7.04 5.55 -1.68
C SER A 184 7.81 4.47 -2.44
N ARG A 185 7.11 3.51 -3.04
CA ARG A 185 7.67 2.34 -3.74
C ARG A 185 6.91 2.03 -5.05
N ALA A 186 6.53 3.07 -5.77
CA ALA A 186 5.88 2.97 -7.07
C ALA A 186 6.67 2.12 -8.08
N ASP A 187 8.00 2.11 -7.98
CA ASP A 187 8.90 1.32 -8.81
C ASP A 187 8.97 -0.17 -8.43
N LYS A 188 8.48 -0.54 -7.24
CA LYS A 188 8.54 -1.91 -6.70
C LYS A 188 7.21 -2.64 -6.76
N PHE A 189 6.10 -1.95 -6.51
CA PHE A 189 4.76 -2.55 -6.51
C PHE A 189 4.07 -2.40 -7.86
N ARG A 190 3.64 -3.52 -8.43
CA ARG A 190 2.92 -3.55 -9.71
C ARG A 190 1.53 -2.96 -9.60
N ALA A 191 0.84 -3.22 -8.50
CA ALA A 191 -0.46 -2.65 -8.18
C ALA A 191 -0.75 -2.76 -6.67
N VAL A 192 -1.70 -1.97 -6.21
CA VAL A 192 -2.19 -2.00 -4.83
C VAL A 192 -3.72 -2.03 -4.77
N ALA A 193 -4.24 -2.67 -3.70
CA ALA A 193 -5.66 -2.66 -3.37
C ALA A 193 -5.86 -2.14 -1.94
N VAL A 194 -6.57 -1.03 -1.79
CA VAL A 194 -6.78 -0.32 -0.53
C VAL A 194 -8.24 -0.48 -0.10
N LEU A 195 -8.47 -1.19 1.01
CA LEU A 195 -9.80 -1.43 1.57
C LEU A 195 -10.03 -0.46 2.73
N SER A 196 -11.00 0.42 2.59
CA SER A 196 -11.41 1.43 3.60
C SER A 196 -10.21 2.14 4.25
N GLY A 197 -9.24 2.57 3.43
CA GLY A 197 -8.01 3.22 3.88
C GLY A 197 -8.11 4.75 3.92
N ALA A 198 -7.09 5.36 4.56
CA ALA A 198 -6.87 6.80 4.56
C ALA A 198 -5.37 7.11 4.58
N GLN A 199 -4.95 8.36 4.41
CA GLN A 199 -3.54 8.75 4.46
C GLN A 199 -3.03 8.84 5.93
N LEU A 200 -2.90 7.70 6.62
CA LEU A 200 -2.46 7.64 8.03
C LEU A 200 -0.97 7.28 8.17
N SER A 201 -0.40 6.57 7.20
CA SER A 201 1.00 6.09 7.23
C SER A 201 1.95 6.95 6.37
N GLY A 202 1.52 8.15 6.00
CA GLY A 202 2.27 9.06 5.14
C GLY A 202 2.15 8.75 3.65
N CYS A 203 2.81 9.55 2.84
CA CYS A 203 2.89 9.40 1.38
C CYS A 203 4.17 10.10 0.90
N ASP A 204 5.33 9.54 1.22
CA ASP A 204 6.60 10.06 0.75
C ASP A 204 6.75 9.79 -0.76
N GLY A 205 7.12 10.80 -1.53
CA GLY A 205 7.09 10.76 -2.99
C GLY A 205 5.67 10.95 -3.53
N GLY A 206 4.99 9.85 -3.88
CA GLY A 206 3.58 9.83 -4.26
C GLY A 206 3.22 10.63 -5.51
N ASN A 207 4.17 10.80 -6.45
CA ASN A 207 3.95 11.50 -7.71
C ASN A 207 4.06 10.56 -8.92
N ASP A 208 4.45 9.32 -8.67
CA ASP A 208 4.61 8.31 -9.70
C ASP A 208 3.31 7.53 -9.90
N PRO A 209 3.03 7.06 -11.12
CA PRO A 209 1.83 6.28 -11.40
C PRO A 209 1.95 4.87 -10.81
N VAL A 210 0.85 4.40 -10.20
CA VAL A 210 0.70 3.02 -9.72
C VAL A 210 -0.75 2.58 -9.98
N PRO A 211 -1.00 1.41 -10.55
CA PRO A 211 -2.35 0.84 -10.63
C PRO A 211 -2.98 0.75 -9.25
N TYR A 212 -4.19 1.30 -9.10
CA TYR A 212 -4.84 1.50 -7.82
C TYR A 212 -6.27 0.98 -7.83
N LEU A 213 -6.57 0.07 -6.90
CA LEU A 213 -7.93 -0.32 -6.56
C LEU A 213 -8.28 0.25 -5.18
N GLY A 214 -9.37 1.01 -5.10
CA GLY A 214 -9.95 1.46 -3.83
C GLY A 214 -11.32 0.83 -3.61
N ILE A 215 -11.55 0.26 -2.43
CA ILE A 215 -12.84 -0.28 -1.98
C ILE A 215 -13.22 0.44 -0.70
N HIS A 216 -14.42 1.06 -0.62
CA HIS A 216 -14.78 1.87 0.55
C HIS A 216 -16.30 1.92 0.79
N GLY A 217 -16.70 1.85 2.07
CA GLY A 217 -18.10 1.96 2.46
C GLY A 217 -18.59 3.41 2.47
N VAL A 218 -19.80 3.67 1.95
CA VAL A 218 -20.36 5.04 1.89
C VAL A 218 -20.71 5.57 3.28
N ASP A 219 -21.05 4.70 4.22
CA ASP A 219 -21.42 5.02 5.60
C ASP A 219 -20.26 4.75 6.60
N ASP A 220 -19.01 4.69 6.11
CA ASP A 220 -17.84 4.49 6.96
C ASP A 220 -17.68 5.66 7.94
N SER A 221 -17.97 5.39 9.21
CA SER A 221 -17.90 6.36 10.32
C SER A 221 -16.53 6.42 11.00
N ILE A 222 -15.61 5.53 10.66
CA ILE A 222 -14.23 5.47 11.21
C ILE A 222 -13.25 6.22 10.30
N LEU A 223 -13.24 5.86 9.02
CA LEU A 223 -12.47 6.55 7.97
C LEU A 223 -13.46 6.93 6.87
N SER A 224 -13.98 8.15 6.92
CA SER A 224 -15.04 8.57 5.99
C SER A 224 -14.67 8.31 4.54
N ILE A 225 -15.65 7.97 3.70
CA ILE A 225 -15.45 7.72 2.26
C ILE A 225 -14.71 8.88 1.57
N SER A 226 -14.84 10.12 2.05
CA SER A 226 -14.09 11.27 1.51
C SER A 226 -12.58 11.14 1.69
N MET A 227 -12.11 10.41 2.70
CA MET A 227 -10.68 10.07 2.84
C MET A 227 -10.27 9.09 1.75
N GLY A 228 -11.08 8.06 1.47
CA GLY A 228 -10.86 7.13 0.36
C GLY A 228 -10.87 7.83 -1.01
N HIS A 229 -11.78 8.78 -1.22
CA HIS A 229 -11.79 9.63 -2.44
C HIS A 229 -10.46 10.35 -2.63
N SER A 230 -9.90 10.93 -1.56
CA SER A 230 -8.62 11.65 -1.64
C SER A 230 -7.46 10.74 -2.06
N LEU A 231 -7.45 9.47 -1.61
CA LEU A 231 -6.44 8.48 -2.04
C LEU A 231 -6.60 8.11 -3.51
N ARG A 232 -7.84 7.83 -3.94
CA ARG A 232 -8.19 7.52 -5.33
C ARG A 232 -7.81 8.68 -6.26
N ASP A 233 -8.21 9.90 -5.92
CA ASP A 233 -8.04 11.07 -6.77
C ASP A 233 -6.57 11.38 -7.02
N LYS A 234 -5.69 11.09 -6.06
CA LYS A 234 -4.25 11.17 -6.26
C LYS A 234 -3.78 10.26 -7.39
N PHE A 235 -4.21 9.00 -7.41
CA PHE A 235 -3.82 8.06 -8.47
C PHE A 235 -4.60 8.27 -9.76
N VAL A 236 -5.82 8.81 -9.73
CA VAL A 236 -6.51 9.31 -10.93
C VAL A 236 -5.66 10.38 -11.63
N LEU A 237 -5.06 11.30 -10.85
CA LEU A 237 -4.17 12.33 -11.39
C LEU A 237 -2.83 11.74 -11.87
N ASN A 238 -2.16 10.97 -11.03
CA ASN A 238 -0.82 10.42 -11.33
C ASN A 238 -0.81 9.48 -12.53
N ASN A 239 -1.89 8.71 -12.70
CA ASN A 239 -2.03 7.70 -13.76
C ASN A 239 -2.61 8.28 -15.06
N GLY A 240 -2.73 9.62 -15.17
CA GLY A 240 -3.24 10.28 -16.38
C GLY A 240 -4.69 9.91 -16.71
N CYS A 241 -5.51 9.61 -15.69
CA CYS A 241 -6.87 9.19 -15.92
C CYS A 241 -7.79 10.36 -16.31
N GLN A 242 -8.79 10.07 -17.14
CA GLN A 242 -9.87 11.00 -17.42
C GLN A 242 -10.70 11.23 -16.15
N ALA A 243 -10.93 12.51 -15.82
CA ALA A 243 -11.74 12.85 -14.66
C ALA A 243 -13.18 12.40 -14.88
N GLN A 244 -13.76 11.74 -13.87
CA GLN A 244 -15.17 11.36 -13.84
C GLN A 244 -15.66 11.33 -12.38
N THR A 245 -16.96 11.50 -12.19
CA THR A 245 -17.59 11.34 -10.89
C THR A 245 -18.11 9.90 -10.79
N PRO A 246 -17.55 9.06 -9.90
CA PRO A 246 -18.04 7.70 -9.73
C PRO A 246 -19.48 7.72 -9.19
N SER A 247 -20.26 6.74 -9.61
CA SER A 247 -21.55 6.47 -9.00
C SER A 247 -21.31 5.76 -7.67
N GLU A 248 -22.07 6.16 -6.64
CA GLU A 248 -22.03 5.54 -5.33
C GLU A 248 -23.40 4.99 -4.97
N PRO A 249 -23.48 3.85 -4.26
CA PRO A 249 -24.76 3.29 -3.85
C PRO A 249 -25.43 4.21 -2.81
N SER A 250 -26.77 4.21 -2.80
CA SER A 250 -27.52 4.89 -1.75
C SER A 250 -27.45 4.09 -0.45
N SER A 251 -27.42 4.78 0.69
CA SER A 251 -27.54 4.12 2.01
C SER A 251 -28.86 3.33 2.09
N GLY A 252 -28.77 2.08 2.57
CA GLY A 252 -29.88 1.13 2.62
C GLY A 252 -30.12 0.32 1.34
N SER A 253 -29.32 0.51 0.28
CA SER A 253 -29.44 -0.26 -0.97
C SER A 253 -28.88 -1.69 -0.86
N LEU A 254 -27.94 -1.92 0.06
CA LEU A 254 -27.21 -3.18 0.25
C LEU A 254 -26.52 -3.67 -1.03
N THR A 255 -25.97 -2.73 -1.80
CA THR A 255 -25.30 -3.01 -3.07
C THR A 255 -23.93 -2.34 -3.11
N HIS A 256 -23.15 -2.65 -4.13
CA HIS A 256 -21.93 -1.92 -4.45
C HIS A 256 -21.97 -1.37 -5.90
N THR A 257 -21.08 -0.45 -6.18
CA THR A 257 -20.87 0.10 -7.54
C THR A 257 -19.39 0.09 -7.86
N LYS A 258 -19.04 -0.40 -9.05
CA LYS A 258 -17.68 -0.42 -9.58
C LYS A 258 -17.52 0.64 -10.67
N THR A 259 -16.50 1.48 -10.54
CA THR A 259 -16.13 2.50 -11.53
C THR A 259 -14.70 2.26 -11.97
N SER A 260 -14.50 1.95 -13.24
CA SER A 260 -13.16 1.86 -13.86
C SER A 260 -12.85 3.17 -14.58
N TYR A 261 -11.71 3.76 -14.29
CA TYR A 261 -11.26 5.00 -14.94
C TYR A 261 -10.50 4.69 -16.23
N THR A 262 -10.68 5.54 -17.24
CA THR A 262 -9.86 5.51 -18.45
C THR A 262 -8.56 6.24 -18.17
N CYS A 263 -7.47 5.52 -18.05
CA CYS A 263 -6.15 6.01 -17.67
C CYS A 263 -5.11 5.75 -18.75
N ASP A 264 -3.88 6.24 -18.54
CA ASP A 264 -2.75 5.89 -19.37
C ASP A 264 -2.48 4.37 -19.34
N SER A 265 -1.96 3.85 -20.44
CA SER A 265 -1.73 2.41 -20.61
C SER A 265 -0.86 1.83 -19.49
N GLY A 266 -1.35 0.78 -18.86
CA GLY A 266 -0.64 0.04 -17.81
C GLY A 266 -0.86 0.57 -16.39
N TYR A 267 -1.64 1.64 -16.19
CA TYR A 267 -1.89 2.25 -14.88
C TYR A 267 -3.38 2.44 -14.57
N PRO A 268 -4.21 1.38 -14.60
CA PRO A 268 -5.63 1.50 -14.32
C PRO A 268 -5.92 1.99 -12.89
N VAL A 269 -7.02 2.73 -12.75
CA VAL A 269 -7.62 3.05 -11.46
C VAL A 269 -9.03 2.47 -11.44
N THR A 270 -9.36 1.74 -10.38
CA THR A 270 -10.69 1.21 -10.13
C THR A 270 -11.16 1.66 -8.76
N TRP A 271 -12.40 2.11 -8.68
CA TRP A 271 -13.05 2.49 -7.44
C TRP A 271 -14.32 1.69 -7.24
N ILE A 272 -14.46 1.08 -6.06
CA ILE A 272 -15.66 0.34 -5.66
C ILE A 272 -16.18 0.98 -4.38
N ALA A 273 -17.37 1.56 -4.46
CA ALA A 273 -18.11 2.03 -3.29
C ALA A 273 -19.19 1.02 -2.93
N PHE A 274 -19.35 0.72 -1.66
CA PHE A 274 -20.41 -0.18 -1.19
C PHE A 274 -21.27 0.46 -0.11
N ASP A 275 -22.53 0.08 -0.06
CA ASP A 275 -23.45 0.46 0.99
C ASP A 275 -23.12 -0.31 2.27
N GLY A 276 -22.38 0.35 3.13
CA GLY A 276 -21.91 -0.22 4.39
C GLY A 276 -20.94 0.70 5.11
N GLY A 277 -20.56 0.28 6.32
CA GLY A 277 -19.66 0.98 7.20
C GLY A 277 -18.18 0.59 7.00
N HIS A 278 -17.43 0.60 8.11
CA HIS A 278 -16.00 0.26 8.14
C HIS A 278 -15.80 -1.26 8.22
N ILE A 279 -15.92 -1.97 7.11
CA ILE A 279 -15.80 -3.43 7.03
C ILE A 279 -14.81 -3.86 5.93
N ALA A 280 -14.14 -5.01 6.15
CA ALA A 280 -13.09 -5.50 5.27
C ALA A 280 -13.62 -6.43 4.16
N SER A 281 -14.72 -7.12 4.43
CA SER A 281 -15.29 -8.17 3.57
C SER A 281 -16.78 -7.90 3.28
N PRO A 282 -17.10 -6.78 2.57
CA PRO A 282 -18.47 -6.41 2.28
C PRO A 282 -19.14 -7.44 1.35
N GLN A 283 -20.45 -7.58 1.51
CA GLN A 283 -21.29 -8.43 0.69
C GLN A 283 -22.56 -7.69 0.26
N ASP A 284 -23.12 -8.03 -0.90
CA ASP A 284 -24.41 -7.50 -1.29
C ASP A 284 -25.56 -8.20 -0.51
N GLY A 285 -26.60 -7.45 -0.22
CA GLY A 285 -27.76 -7.93 0.52
C GLY A 285 -27.61 -7.97 2.04
N ALA A 286 -26.44 -7.56 2.60
CA ALA A 286 -26.20 -7.50 4.04
C ALA A 286 -25.19 -6.40 4.40
N THR A 287 -25.19 -5.98 5.67
CA THR A 287 -24.27 -4.94 6.20
C THR A 287 -23.13 -5.53 7.03
N THR A 288 -23.02 -6.85 7.09
CA THR A 288 -22.03 -7.57 7.91
C THR A 288 -20.87 -8.13 7.07
N ASP A 289 -19.71 -8.30 7.69
CA ASP A 289 -18.59 -9.03 7.11
C ASP A 289 -18.95 -10.49 6.79
N SER A 290 -18.42 -11.01 5.68
CA SER A 290 -18.51 -12.43 5.33
C SER A 290 -17.30 -12.85 4.51
N GLY A 291 -16.60 -13.89 4.91
CA GLY A 291 -15.47 -14.45 4.15
C GLY A 291 -15.91 -15.15 2.88
N SER A 292 -17.03 -15.85 2.92
CA SER A 292 -17.53 -16.71 1.82
C SER A 292 -18.52 -16.02 0.89
N SER A 293 -19.19 -14.93 1.35
CA SER A 293 -20.21 -14.22 0.54
C SER A 293 -19.75 -12.88 -0.01
N THR A 294 -18.57 -12.42 0.41
CA THR A 294 -17.99 -11.16 -0.07
C THR A 294 -17.50 -11.27 -1.50
N TRP A 295 -17.63 -10.18 -2.25
CA TRP A 295 -17.11 -10.02 -3.61
C TRP A 295 -15.71 -9.35 -3.63
N ALA A 296 -15.24 -8.80 -2.51
CA ALA A 296 -14.00 -8.02 -2.46
C ALA A 296 -12.73 -8.80 -2.85
N PRO A 297 -12.55 -10.09 -2.50
CA PRO A 297 -11.40 -10.87 -2.95
C PRO A 297 -11.37 -11.05 -4.46
N GLU A 298 -12.52 -11.39 -5.08
CA GLU A 298 -12.64 -11.61 -6.52
C GLU A 298 -12.31 -10.34 -7.29
N GLU A 299 -12.81 -9.19 -6.86
CA GLU A 299 -12.50 -7.88 -7.44
C GLU A 299 -11.01 -7.52 -7.30
N THR A 300 -10.42 -7.81 -6.14
CA THR A 300 -8.99 -7.59 -5.91
C THR A 300 -8.13 -8.52 -6.75
N TRP A 301 -8.51 -9.80 -6.85
CA TRP A 301 -7.79 -10.78 -7.66
C TRP A 301 -7.90 -10.50 -9.14
N GLU A 302 -9.08 -10.15 -9.64
CA GLU A 302 -9.27 -9.69 -11.02
C GLU A 302 -8.35 -8.49 -11.32
N PHE A 303 -8.30 -7.53 -10.40
CA PHE A 303 -7.46 -6.35 -10.56
C PHE A 303 -5.96 -6.69 -10.59
N PHE A 304 -5.48 -7.61 -9.75
CA PHE A 304 -4.08 -8.01 -9.75
C PHE A 304 -3.72 -8.90 -10.94
N SER A 305 -4.64 -9.74 -11.39
CA SER A 305 -4.39 -10.73 -12.46
C SER A 305 -4.28 -10.12 -13.85
N GLN A 306 -4.78 -8.90 -14.06
CA GLN A 306 -4.66 -8.22 -15.35
C GLN A 306 -3.20 -7.85 -15.71
N PHE A 307 -2.26 -7.98 -14.77
CA PHE A 307 -0.85 -7.64 -14.95
C PHE A 307 0.05 -8.88 -15.17
N SER A 308 -0.51 -10.03 -15.42
CA SER A 308 0.22 -11.29 -15.64
C SER A 308 0.79 -11.39 -17.04
#